data_1442b1c1aa6bf4a295742eade4532016
#
_entry.id   1442b1c1aa6bf4a295742eade4532016
#
_cell.length_a   1.000
_cell.length_b   1.000
_cell.length_c   1.000
_cell.angle_alpha   90.00
_cell.angle_beta   90.00
_cell.angle_gamma   90.00
#
_symmetry.space_group_name_H-M   'P 1'
#
loop_
_entity.id
_entity.type
_entity.pdbx_description
1 polymer ?
#
loop_
_entity_poly.entity_id
_entity_poly.type
_entity_poly.pdbx_seq_one_letter_code
_entity_poly.pdbx_strand_id
1 'polypeptide(L)'
;METFVYKDHKKLRCGYTTGTCAALAAQGAVRFLLTGSWRETEELMTPKGIPVRVALEEKTSGDGWAECAVRKDAGDDYDVTNGILVYARAEFVKDKNFYEKVQMSHLESSGFGAAGEKPGLSPENQKQQKKANAAHQKEALPESLVRIDGGIGIGRITKSGLDQPVGAAAINSVPRKMIRDAVYELLEEAGELRLVSITISVPAGVEAAKKTFNPRLGIQGGISILGTSGIVEPMSEEALVETIRTHLNVLKAEGRKWVIAVPGNMGAGFLERYLVEHGKFCTDAHQGSNAADTDAAVEAEQMAYGELSTGTEPSLLE
;
A
#
# COMPACT_ATOMS: atom_id res chain seq x y z
N MET A 1 -12.21 -2.29 -17.06
CA MET A 1 -13.11 -1.63 -16.10
C MET A 1 -13.60 -0.32 -16.72
N GLU A 2 -14.91 -0.09 -16.78
CA GLU A 2 -15.48 1.16 -17.32
C GLU A 2 -16.20 1.95 -16.23
N THR A 3 -15.44 2.37 -15.22
CA THR A 3 -15.94 3.26 -14.17
C THR A 3 -15.51 4.69 -14.49
N PHE A 4 -16.43 5.63 -14.34
CA PHE A 4 -16.22 7.04 -14.67
C PHE A 4 -16.66 7.92 -13.52
N VAL A 5 -16.01 9.07 -13.40
CA VAL A 5 -16.42 10.19 -12.54
C VAL A 5 -16.70 11.42 -13.41
N TYR A 6 -17.56 12.31 -12.93
CA TYR A 6 -17.85 13.59 -13.60
C TYR A 6 -17.25 14.72 -12.78
N LYS A 7 -16.31 15.46 -13.36
CA LYS A 7 -15.70 16.66 -12.75
C LYS A 7 -15.61 17.77 -13.79
N ASP A 8 -15.96 18.96 -13.41
CA ASP A 8 -15.94 20.16 -14.28
C ASP A 8 -16.60 19.92 -15.66
N HIS A 9 -17.80 19.28 -15.64
CA HIS A 9 -18.55 18.89 -16.83
C HIS A 9 -17.85 17.89 -17.78
N LYS A 10 -16.74 17.27 -17.36
CA LYS A 10 -16.02 16.24 -18.10
C LYS A 10 -16.30 14.86 -17.50
N LYS A 11 -16.49 13.89 -18.38
CA LYS A 11 -16.54 12.48 -18.02
C LYS A 11 -15.12 11.93 -18.04
N LEU A 12 -14.59 11.54 -16.87
CA LEU A 12 -13.23 11.05 -16.71
C LEU A 12 -13.25 9.58 -16.33
N ARG A 13 -12.41 8.76 -16.99
CA ARG A 13 -12.28 7.34 -16.73
C ARG A 13 -11.44 7.09 -15.47
N CYS A 14 -11.95 6.28 -14.55
CA CYS A 14 -11.21 5.81 -13.39
C CYS A 14 -10.18 4.75 -13.77
N GLY A 15 -9.13 4.67 -13.00
CA GLY A 15 -8.12 3.62 -13.03
C GLY A 15 -8.15 2.75 -11.76
N TYR A 16 -7.08 2.00 -11.53
CA TYR A 16 -6.87 1.23 -10.31
C TYR A 16 -5.49 1.49 -9.72
N THR A 17 -5.37 1.37 -8.39
CA THR A 17 -4.18 1.78 -7.64
C THR A 17 -3.02 0.79 -7.78
N THR A 18 -1.80 1.21 -7.39
CA THR A 18 -0.66 0.30 -7.26
C THR A 18 -0.93 -0.83 -6.26
N GLY A 19 -1.74 -0.57 -5.23
CA GLY A 19 -2.19 -1.58 -4.27
C GLY A 19 -3.04 -2.67 -4.91
N THR A 20 -3.96 -2.28 -5.80
CA THR A 20 -4.78 -3.23 -6.58
C THR A 20 -3.92 -4.06 -7.54
N CYS A 21 -2.96 -3.43 -8.23
CA CYS A 21 -2.02 -4.15 -9.09
C CYS A 21 -1.22 -5.20 -8.30
N ALA A 22 -0.67 -4.80 -7.14
CA ALA A 22 0.12 -5.69 -6.28
C ALA A 22 -0.71 -6.87 -5.76
N ALA A 23 -1.97 -6.64 -5.37
CA ALA A 23 -2.86 -7.70 -4.89
C ALA A 23 -3.22 -8.70 -5.99
N LEU A 24 -3.55 -8.22 -7.20
CA LEU A 24 -3.85 -9.08 -8.35
C LEU A 24 -2.64 -9.87 -8.84
N ALA A 25 -1.45 -9.25 -8.86
CA ALA A 25 -0.21 -9.95 -9.20
C ALA A 25 0.12 -11.03 -8.14
N ALA A 26 -0.04 -10.73 -6.85
CA ALA A 26 0.16 -11.70 -5.77
C ALA A 26 -0.83 -12.86 -5.85
N GLN A 27 -2.11 -12.57 -6.13
CA GLN A 27 -3.16 -13.57 -6.36
C GLN A 27 -2.78 -14.52 -7.51
N GLY A 28 -2.34 -13.98 -8.65
CA GLY A 28 -1.93 -14.77 -9.81
C GLY A 28 -0.72 -15.66 -9.52
N ALA A 29 0.31 -15.12 -8.86
CA ALA A 29 1.51 -15.86 -8.50
C ALA A 29 1.22 -16.99 -7.50
N VAL A 30 0.41 -16.74 -6.46
CA VAL A 30 0.02 -17.76 -5.48
C VAL A 30 -0.87 -18.83 -6.12
N ARG A 31 -1.81 -18.43 -6.97
CA ARG A 31 -2.64 -19.39 -7.70
C ARG A 31 -1.79 -20.35 -8.53
N PHE A 32 -0.76 -19.84 -9.22
CA PHE A 32 0.16 -20.70 -9.94
C PHE A 32 0.90 -21.68 -9.01
N LEU A 33 1.38 -21.21 -7.86
CA LEU A 33 2.05 -22.10 -6.88
C LEU A 33 1.15 -23.23 -6.40
N LEU A 34 -0.16 -22.98 -6.28
CA LEU A 34 -1.14 -23.95 -5.82
C LEU A 34 -1.59 -24.92 -6.92
N THR A 35 -1.70 -24.45 -8.17
CA THR A 35 -2.34 -25.19 -9.27
C THR A 35 -1.39 -25.64 -10.36
N GLY A 36 -0.18 -25.05 -10.44
CA GLY A 36 0.77 -25.27 -11.52
C GLY A 36 0.38 -24.63 -12.87
N SER A 37 -0.67 -23.79 -12.90
CA SER A 37 -1.16 -23.18 -14.14
C SER A 37 -1.47 -21.71 -14.00
N TRP A 38 -1.10 -20.92 -15.02
CA TRP A 38 -1.42 -19.50 -15.08
C TRP A 38 -2.84 -19.26 -15.59
N ARG A 39 -3.54 -18.31 -14.97
CA ARG A 39 -4.69 -17.68 -15.60
C ARG A 39 -4.26 -16.54 -16.52
N GLU A 40 -5.10 -16.21 -17.50
CA GLU A 40 -4.87 -15.02 -18.34
C GLU A 40 -5.21 -13.72 -17.61
N THR A 41 -6.23 -13.76 -16.76
CA THR A 41 -6.70 -12.61 -15.98
C THR A 41 -6.96 -13.02 -14.54
N GLU A 42 -6.77 -12.08 -13.62
CA GLU A 42 -7.24 -12.18 -12.23
C GLU A 42 -8.25 -11.06 -11.94
N GLU A 43 -9.09 -11.31 -10.95
CA GLU A 43 -10.12 -10.37 -10.51
C GLU A 43 -10.15 -10.32 -8.98
N LEU A 44 -10.32 -9.11 -8.44
CA LEU A 44 -10.56 -8.90 -7.02
C LEU A 44 -11.62 -7.83 -6.78
N MET A 45 -12.27 -7.90 -5.63
CA MET A 45 -13.12 -6.83 -5.13
C MET A 45 -12.28 -5.79 -4.40
N THR A 46 -12.32 -4.53 -4.86
CA THR A 46 -11.60 -3.44 -4.21
C THR A 46 -12.28 -3.02 -2.90
N PRO A 47 -11.58 -2.31 -1.99
CA PRO A 47 -12.20 -1.74 -0.79
C PRO A 47 -13.40 -0.81 -1.09
N LYS A 48 -13.44 -0.22 -2.28
CA LYS A 48 -14.57 0.60 -2.75
C LYS A 48 -15.79 -0.25 -3.17
N GLY A 49 -15.69 -1.58 -3.18
CA GLY A 49 -16.77 -2.46 -3.65
C GLY A 49 -16.90 -2.54 -5.17
N ILE A 50 -15.85 -2.16 -5.90
CA ILE A 50 -15.81 -2.23 -7.37
C ILE A 50 -14.92 -3.41 -7.76
N PRO A 51 -15.41 -4.37 -8.56
CA PRO A 51 -14.58 -5.46 -9.07
C PRO A 51 -13.59 -4.94 -10.12
N VAL A 52 -12.33 -5.33 -10.00
CA VAL A 52 -11.27 -5.01 -10.95
C VAL A 52 -10.72 -6.31 -11.52
N ARG A 53 -10.83 -6.46 -12.84
CA ARG A 53 -10.31 -7.60 -13.60
C ARG A 53 -9.25 -7.12 -14.57
N VAL A 54 -8.05 -7.72 -14.51
CA VAL A 54 -6.90 -7.34 -15.35
C VAL A 54 -6.16 -8.55 -15.87
N ALA A 55 -5.44 -8.37 -16.98
CA ALA A 55 -4.54 -9.38 -17.52
C ALA A 55 -3.28 -9.52 -16.65
N LEU A 56 -2.76 -10.74 -16.54
CA LEU A 56 -1.44 -11.01 -15.99
C LEU A 56 -0.40 -10.98 -17.11
N GLU A 57 0.65 -10.21 -16.89
CA GLU A 57 1.77 -10.06 -17.80
C GLU A 57 3.05 -10.70 -17.21
N GLU A 58 4.05 -10.94 -18.04
CA GLU A 58 5.41 -11.40 -17.66
C GLU A 58 5.42 -12.55 -16.65
N LYS A 59 4.64 -13.59 -16.97
CA LYS A 59 4.46 -14.78 -16.13
C LYS A 59 5.71 -15.66 -16.16
N THR A 60 6.35 -15.86 -15.00
CA THR A 60 7.52 -16.70 -14.84
C THR A 60 7.41 -17.56 -13.59
N SER A 61 8.09 -18.71 -13.57
CA SER A 61 8.07 -19.61 -12.42
C SER A 61 9.33 -20.46 -12.36
N GLY A 62 9.61 -21.01 -11.17
CA GLY A 62 10.70 -21.92 -10.91
C GLY A 62 10.34 -22.89 -9.79
N ASP A 63 11.33 -23.63 -9.28
CA ASP A 63 11.12 -24.57 -8.18
C ASP A 63 10.69 -23.82 -6.89
N GLY A 64 9.43 -23.98 -6.53
CA GLY A 64 8.84 -23.40 -5.30
C GLY A 64 8.54 -21.91 -5.35
N TRP A 65 8.63 -21.24 -6.49
CA TRP A 65 8.27 -19.84 -6.65
C TRP A 65 7.55 -19.55 -7.98
N ALA A 66 6.76 -18.49 -7.99
CA ALA A 66 6.14 -17.94 -9.20
C ALA A 66 6.11 -16.41 -9.12
N GLU A 67 6.18 -15.75 -10.29
CA GLU A 67 6.16 -14.31 -10.42
C GLU A 67 5.33 -13.90 -11.63
N CYS A 68 4.52 -12.88 -11.50
CA CYS A 68 3.84 -12.24 -12.62
C CYS A 68 3.69 -10.75 -12.36
N ALA A 69 3.27 -10.01 -13.37
CA ALA A 69 3.07 -8.59 -13.30
C ALA A 69 1.66 -8.18 -13.69
N VAL A 70 1.24 -7.04 -13.16
CA VAL A 70 0.03 -6.32 -13.57
C VAL A 70 0.41 -4.92 -14.01
N ARG A 71 -0.06 -4.49 -15.19
CA ARG A 71 0.15 -3.15 -15.69
C ARG A 71 -0.77 -2.15 -15.02
N LYS A 72 -0.20 -1.11 -14.44
CA LYS A 72 -0.95 -0.02 -13.82
C LYS A 72 -1.71 0.78 -14.89
N ASP A 73 -2.99 0.97 -14.66
CA ASP A 73 -3.83 1.89 -15.45
C ASP A 73 -4.40 2.95 -14.50
N ALA A 74 -4.00 4.18 -14.69
CA ALA A 74 -4.45 5.31 -13.88
C ALA A 74 -5.76 5.94 -14.39
N GLY A 75 -6.31 5.44 -15.49
CA GLY A 75 -7.44 6.09 -16.15
C GLY A 75 -7.02 7.42 -16.78
N ASP A 76 -7.84 8.44 -16.57
CA ASP A 76 -7.57 9.80 -17.05
C ASP A 76 -6.88 10.66 -15.97
N ASP A 77 -6.36 10.03 -14.90
CA ASP A 77 -5.59 10.72 -13.89
C ASP A 77 -4.14 10.94 -14.34
N TYR A 78 -3.56 12.08 -13.92
CA TYR A 78 -2.17 12.39 -14.21
C TYR A 78 -1.27 11.72 -13.16
N ASP A 79 -0.94 10.47 -13.38
CA ASP A 79 -0.16 9.63 -12.46
C ASP A 79 1.14 9.17 -13.12
N VAL A 80 2.28 9.54 -12.54
CA VAL A 80 3.63 9.16 -13.02
C VAL A 80 3.85 7.65 -13.04
N THR A 81 3.00 6.89 -12.33
CA THR A 81 3.05 5.42 -12.30
C THR A 81 2.14 4.77 -13.36
N ASN A 82 1.48 5.57 -14.21
CA ASN A 82 0.64 5.02 -15.26
C ASN A 82 1.46 4.17 -16.25
N GLY A 83 0.96 3.00 -16.59
CA GLY A 83 1.59 2.08 -17.55
C GLY A 83 2.77 1.25 -17.01
N ILE A 84 3.26 1.49 -15.79
CA ILE A 84 4.34 0.68 -15.21
C ILE A 84 3.84 -0.71 -14.80
N LEU A 85 4.74 -1.69 -14.76
CA LEU A 85 4.46 -3.05 -14.31
C LEU A 85 4.73 -3.17 -12.80
N VAL A 86 3.75 -3.71 -12.10
CA VAL A 86 3.84 -4.09 -10.68
C VAL A 86 3.93 -5.60 -10.60
N TYR A 87 5.07 -6.10 -10.16
CA TYR A 87 5.36 -7.52 -10.03
C TYR A 87 5.04 -8.01 -8.63
N ALA A 88 4.60 -9.25 -8.54
CA ALA A 88 4.56 -9.99 -7.30
C ALA A 88 5.20 -11.36 -7.49
N ARG A 89 6.24 -11.62 -6.70
CA ARG A 89 6.86 -12.92 -6.56
C ARG A 89 6.33 -13.59 -5.31
N ALA A 90 5.78 -14.77 -5.47
CA ALA A 90 5.31 -15.63 -4.39
C ALA A 90 6.22 -16.87 -4.26
N GLU A 91 6.53 -17.26 -3.03
CA GLU A 91 7.29 -18.47 -2.74
C GLU A 91 6.85 -19.12 -1.42
N PHE A 92 6.84 -20.44 -1.36
CA PHE A 92 6.63 -21.15 -0.12
C PHE A 92 7.92 -21.19 0.71
N VAL A 93 7.84 -20.68 1.93
CA VAL A 93 8.98 -20.60 2.84
C VAL A 93 9.14 -21.92 3.60
N LYS A 94 10.32 -22.53 3.59
CA LYS A 94 10.66 -23.72 4.36
C LYS A 94 11.14 -23.30 5.77
N ASP A 95 10.22 -22.89 6.64
CA ASP A 95 10.54 -22.50 8.03
C ASP A 95 9.98 -23.53 9.02
N LYS A 96 10.82 -24.44 9.50
CA LYS A 96 10.42 -25.51 10.45
C LYS A 96 9.83 -24.94 11.75
N ASN A 97 10.41 -23.89 12.29
CA ASN A 97 9.95 -23.28 13.54
C ASN A 97 8.58 -22.63 13.39
N PHE A 98 8.28 -22.14 12.20
CA PHE A 98 6.97 -21.56 11.89
C PHE A 98 5.88 -22.63 11.88
N TYR A 99 6.12 -23.76 11.21
CA TYR A 99 5.15 -24.88 11.15
C TYR A 99 4.82 -25.44 12.52
N GLU A 100 5.82 -25.60 13.41
CA GLU A 100 5.59 -26.04 14.77
C GLU A 100 4.70 -25.09 15.54
N LYS A 101 4.90 -23.79 15.41
CA LYS A 101 4.06 -22.76 16.06
C LYS A 101 2.63 -22.75 15.53
N VAL A 102 2.44 -22.86 14.19
CA VAL A 102 1.11 -22.88 13.57
C VAL A 102 0.36 -24.16 13.97
N GLN A 103 1.03 -25.34 13.97
CA GLN A 103 0.41 -26.58 14.41
C GLN A 103 0.02 -26.54 15.89
N MET A 104 0.86 -25.95 16.76
CA MET A 104 0.53 -25.80 18.19
C MET A 104 -0.65 -24.87 18.40
N SER A 105 -0.73 -23.74 17.70
CA SER A 105 -1.87 -22.82 17.81
C SER A 105 -3.18 -23.43 17.30
N HIS A 106 -3.14 -24.26 16.25
CA HIS A 106 -4.30 -25.03 15.79
C HIS A 106 -4.71 -26.14 16.75
N LEU A 107 -3.75 -26.80 17.43
CA LEU A 107 -4.05 -27.81 18.44
C LEU A 107 -4.66 -27.18 19.69
N GLU A 108 -4.23 -25.99 20.09
CA GLU A 108 -4.79 -25.25 21.24
C GLU A 108 -6.20 -24.72 20.94
N SER A 109 -6.46 -24.24 19.72
CA SER A 109 -7.79 -23.74 19.31
C SER A 109 -8.80 -24.87 19.06
N SER A 110 -8.36 -26.05 18.64
CA SER A 110 -9.21 -27.23 18.41
C SER A 110 -9.58 -28.00 19.70
N GLY A 111 -9.17 -27.52 20.87
CA GLY A 111 -9.60 -28.08 22.16
C GLY A 111 -9.06 -29.48 22.49
N PHE A 112 -8.00 -29.96 21.77
CA PHE A 112 -7.31 -31.20 22.10
C PHE A 112 -6.12 -30.96 23.06
N GLY A 113 -6.39 -30.27 24.16
CA GLY A 113 -5.43 -30.01 25.24
C GLY A 113 -5.94 -30.56 26.56
N ALA A 114 -5.33 -31.64 27.00
CA ALA A 114 -5.40 -32.25 28.35
C ALA A 114 -6.78 -32.63 28.88
N ALA A 115 -6.99 -33.92 28.92
CA ALA A 115 -8.07 -34.60 29.67
C ALA A 115 -8.07 -34.16 31.12
N GLY A 116 -8.97 -33.25 31.46
CA GLY A 116 -9.45 -32.96 32.78
C GLY A 116 -10.93 -33.22 32.78
N GLU A 117 -11.36 -34.37 33.33
CA GLU A 117 -12.76 -34.75 33.49
C GLU A 117 -13.53 -33.66 34.24
N LYS A 118 -14.56 -33.08 33.57
CA LYS A 118 -15.65 -32.36 34.24
C LYS A 118 -16.91 -33.23 34.19
N PRO A 119 -17.55 -33.51 35.36
CA PRO A 119 -18.73 -34.36 35.42
C PRO A 119 -19.98 -33.58 35.00
N GLY A 120 -20.83 -34.23 34.19
CA GLY A 120 -22.26 -33.99 34.15
C GLY A 120 -22.82 -33.23 32.94
N LEU A 121 -22.78 -33.83 31.75
CA LEU A 121 -23.73 -33.49 30.69
C LEU A 121 -24.18 -34.79 30.01
N SER A 122 -25.50 -34.93 29.83
CA SER A 122 -26.13 -36.14 29.25
C SER A 122 -25.72 -36.33 27.77
N PRO A 123 -25.71 -37.61 27.28
CA PRO A 123 -25.26 -37.93 25.91
C PRO A 123 -26.05 -37.27 24.79
N GLU A 124 -27.27 -36.83 25.04
CA GLU A 124 -28.15 -36.19 24.06
C GLU A 124 -27.76 -34.68 23.83
N ASN A 125 -27.35 -33.99 24.87
CA ASN A 125 -26.89 -32.59 24.77
C ASN A 125 -25.53 -32.49 24.08
N GLN A 126 -24.67 -33.52 24.18
CA GLN A 126 -23.39 -33.56 23.46
C GLN A 126 -23.55 -33.73 21.94
N LYS A 127 -24.57 -34.43 21.48
CA LYS A 127 -24.86 -34.59 20.04
C LYS A 127 -25.44 -33.33 19.40
N GLN A 128 -26.25 -32.60 20.12
CA GLN A 128 -26.79 -31.31 19.63
C GLN A 128 -25.73 -30.20 19.63
N GLN A 129 -24.87 -30.12 20.62
CA GLN A 129 -23.74 -29.18 20.60
C GLN A 129 -22.69 -29.51 19.55
N LYS A 130 -22.38 -30.79 19.31
CA LYS A 130 -21.50 -31.20 18.21
C LYS A 130 -22.07 -30.89 16.82
N LYS A 131 -23.40 -30.96 16.61
CA LYS A 131 -24.04 -30.58 15.35
C LYS A 131 -24.14 -29.07 15.17
N ALA A 132 -24.31 -28.29 16.22
CA ALA A 132 -24.32 -26.82 16.17
C ALA A 132 -22.91 -26.23 15.98
N ASN A 133 -21.88 -26.83 16.55
CA ASN A 133 -20.49 -26.39 16.39
C ASN A 133 -19.86 -26.84 15.05
N ALA A 134 -20.39 -27.87 14.40
CA ALA A 134 -19.91 -28.33 13.09
C ALA A 134 -20.42 -27.46 11.91
N ALA A 135 -21.37 -26.55 12.15
CA ALA A 135 -21.98 -25.74 11.08
C ALA A 135 -21.36 -24.33 10.94
N HIS A 136 -20.57 -23.82 11.88
CA HIS A 136 -20.01 -22.48 11.82
C HIS A 136 -18.77 -22.32 12.69
N GLN A 137 -17.64 -22.79 12.22
CA GLN A 137 -16.31 -22.17 12.47
C GLN A 137 -15.37 -22.67 11.37
N LYS A 138 -15.36 -22.01 10.23
CA LYS A 138 -14.16 -21.90 9.43
C LYS A 138 -13.15 -21.18 10.30
N GLU A 139 -12.22 -21.91 10.89
CA GLU A 139 -11.10 -21.29 11.61
C GLU A 139 -10.34 -20.42 10.63
N ALA A 140 -10.33 -19.11 10.88
CA ALA A 140 -9.59 -18.19 10.02
C ALA A 140 -8.09 -18.54 10.09
N LEU A 141 -7.45 -18.65 8.94
CA LEU A 141 -6.01 -18.89 8.85
C LEU A 141 -5.25 -17.80 9.62
N PRO A 142 -4.14 -18.15 10.32
CA PRO A 142 -3.36 -17.15 11.04
C PRO A 142 -2.82 -16.09 10.10
N GLU A 143 -2.94 -14.81 10.46
CA GLU A 143 -2.40 -13.69 9.68
C GLU A 143 -0.89 -13.81 9.39
N SER A 144 -0.18 -14.63 10.16
CA SER A 144 1.24 -14.91 10.01
C SER A 144 1.59 -15.76 8.78
N LEU A 145 0.61 -16.42 8.12
CA LEU A 145 0.86 -17.25 6.92
C LEU A 145 1.34 -16.46 5.70
N VAL A 146 1.14 -15.14 5.66
CA VAL A 146 1.52 -14.30 4.52
C VAL A 146 2.50 -13.22 4.96
N ARG A 147 3.75 -13.33 4.53
CA ARG A 147 4.77 -12.28 4.66
C ARG A 147 4.78 -11.42 3.43
N ILE A 148 4.80 -10.09 3.60
CA ILE A 148 4.81 -9.14 2.49
C ILE A 148 5.99 -8.19 2.67
N ASP A 149 6.85 -8.09 1.66
CA ASP A 149 7.95 -7.14 1.61
C ASP A 149 8.08 -6.50 0.23
N GLY A 150 8.88 -5.44 0.14
CA GLY A 150 9.21 -4.75 -1.10
C GLY A 150 10.57 -5.18 -1.64
N GLY A 151 10.61 -5.43 -2.94
CA GLY A 151 11.80 -5.66 -3.73
C GLY A 151 12.26 -4.40 -4.48
N ILE A 152 12.83 -4.60 -5.66
CA ILE A 152 13.36 -3.53 -6.52
C ILE A 152 12.28 -2.50 -6.84
N GLY A 153 12.62 -1.22 -6.67
CA GLY A 153 11.76 -0.09 -7.01
C GLY A 153 10.61 0.18 -6.03
N ILE A 154 10.54 -0.56 -4.91
CA ILE A 154 9.71 -0.21 -3.76
C ILE A 154 10.57 0.55 -2.76
N GLY A 155 10.10 1.72 -2.36
CA GLY A 155 10.82 2.57 -1.42
C GLY A 155 10.91 1.95 -0.02
N ARG A 156 11.95 2.31 0.72
CA ARG A 156 12.11 2.03 2.15
C ARG A 156 11.85 3.28 2.96
N ILE A 157 11.13 3.13 4.04
CA ILE A 157 10.77 4.23 4.94
C ILE A 157 11.96 4.58 5.82
N THR A 158 12.35 5.86 5.82
CA THR A 158 13.48 6.37 6.62
C THR A 158 13.07 7.38 7.67
N LYS A 159 11.83 7.89 7.61
CA LYS A 159 11.27 8.86 8.56
C LYS A 159 10.05 8.28 9.29
N SER A 160 9.88 8.67 10.55
CA SER A 160 8.67 8.35 11.32
C SER A 160 7.47 9.20 10.86
N GLY A 161 6.24 8.77 11.20
CA GLY A 161 5.01 9.49 10.86
C GLY A 161 4.31 9.01 9.59
N LEU A 162 4.91 8.05 8.87
CA LEU A 162 4.29 7.34 7.76
C LEU A 162 3.46 6.13 8.23
N ASP A 163 2.68 5.57 7.33
CA ASP A 163 1.78 4.43 7.60
C ASP A 163 2.53 3.18 8.11
N GLN A 164 3.74 2.95 7.63
CA GLN A 164 4.58 1.84 8.05
C GLN A 164 5.79 2.32 8.86
N PRO A 165 6.38 1.48 9.71
CA PRO A 165 7.53 1.87 10.52
C PRO A 165 8.80 2.08 9.69
N VAL A 166 9.76 2.81 10.27
CA VAL A 166 11.10 3.01 9.69
C VAL A 166 11.76 1.66 9.39
N GLY A 167 12.39 1.56 8.22
CA GLY A 167 13.01 0.33 7.70
C GLY A 167 12.07 -0.58 6.90
N ALA A 168 10.74 -0.44 7.06
CA ALA A 168 9.78 -1.23 6.31
C ALA A 168 9.70 -0.78 4.83
N ALA A 169 9.23 -1.69 3.98
CA ALA A 169 8.86 -1.35 2.61
C ALA A 169 7.65 -0.40 2.62
N ALA A 170 7.67 0.58 1.74
CA ALA A 170 6.60 1.56 1.55
C ALA A 170 5.38 0.92 0.85
N ILE A 171 4.81 -0.09 1.49
CA ILE A 171 3.57 -0.77 1.11
C ILE A 171 2.57 -0.47 2.22
N ASN A 172 1.62 0.41 1.97
CA ASN A 172 0.68 0.91 2.98
C ASN A 172 -0.25 -0.20 3.51
N SER A 173 -0.88 0.05 4.64
CA SER A 173 -1.72 -0.91 5.38
C SER A 173 -2.86 -1.46 4.54
N VAL A 174 -3.57 -0.61 3.77
CA VAL A 174 -4.67 -1.06 2.90
C VAL A 174 -4.19 -1.97 1.77
N PRO A 175 -3.16 -1.63 0.96
CA PRO A 175 -2.54 -2.57 0.03
C PRO A 175 -2.07 -3.87 0.66
N ARG A 176 -1.42 -3.83 1.83
CA ARG A 176 -1.02 -5.04 2.57
C ARG A 176 -2.22 -5.92 2.90
N LYS A 177 -3.32 -5.30 3.34
CA LYS A 177 -4.57 -6.01 3.60
C LYS A 177 -5.14 -6.63 2.33
N MET A 178 -5.20 -5.88 1.21
CA MET A 178 -5.70 -6.39 -0.08
C MET A 178 -4.88 -7.59 -0.58
N ILE A 179 -3.55 -7.52 -0.50
CA ILE A 179 -2.66 -8.62 -0.86
C ILE A 179 -2.93 -9.83 0.03
N ARG A 180 -3.03 -9.61 1.34
CA ARG A 180 -3.24 -10.67 2.33
C ARG A 180 -4.59 -11.34 2.12
N ASP A 181 -5.66 -10.58 1.99
CA ASP A 181 -7.01 -11.11 1.80
C ASP A 181 -7.09 -11.96 0.52
N ALA A 182 -6.56 -11.47 -0.61
CA ALA A 182 -6.55 -12.19 -1.88
C ALA A 182 -5.74 -13.50 -1.83
N VAL A 183 -4.63 -13.51 -1.08
CA VAL A 183 -3.79 -14.70 -0.90
C VAL A 183 -4.45 -15.68 0.07
N TYR A 184 -5.02 -15.22 1.18
CA TYR A 184 -5.70 -16.07 2.15
C TYR A 184 -6.89 -16.81 1.56
N GLU A 185 -7.70 -16.15 0.75
CA GLU A 185 -8.82 -16.78 0.07
C GLU A 185 -8.37 -18.02 -0.73
N LEU A 186 -7.25 -17.89 -1.46
CA LEU A 186 -6.66 -18.99 -2.23
C LEU A 186 -6.09 -20.11 -1.35
N LEU A 187 -5.38 -19.75 -0.28
CA LEU A 187 -4.80 -20.72 0.65
C LEU A 187 -5.93 -21.51 1.37
N GLU A 188 -6.99 -20.83 1.78
CA GLU A 188 -8.15 -21.44 2.43
C GLU A 188 -8.88 -22.40 1.48
N GLU A 189 -9.12 -21.97 0.23
CA GLU A 189 -9.75 -22.82 -0.79
C GLU A 189 -8.93 -24.09 -1.09
N ALA A 190 -7.59 -23.96 -1.07
CA ALA A 190 -6.69 -25.08 -1.33
C ALA A 190 -6.40 -25.94 -0.08
N GLY A 191 -6.85 -25.53 1.12
CA GLY A 191 -6.47 -26.17 2.38
C GLY A 191 -4.98 -26.09 2.68
N GLU A 192 -4.28 -25.04 2.20
CA GLU A 192 -2.83 -24.87 2.28
C GLU A 192 -2.43 -24.10 3.55
N LEU A 193 -1.51 -24.63 4.32
CA LEU A 193 -1.04 -24.05 5.59
C LEU A 193 0.44 -23.63 5.55
N ARG A 194 1.08 -23.71 4.40
CA ARG A 194 2.48 -23.26 4.26
C ARG A 194 2.56 -21.74 4.29
N LEU A 195 3.63 -21.24 4.92
CA LEU A 195 3.98 -19.83 4.91
C LEU A 195 4.32 -19.40 3.48
N VAL A 196 3.65 -18.36 3.00
CA VAL A 196 3.91 -17.73 1.70
C VAL A 196 4.61 -16.40 1.92
N SER A 197 5.72 -16.20 1.23
CA SER A 197 6.42 -14.92 1.13
C SER A 197 6.03 -14.24 -0.19
N ILE A 198 5.56 -13.02 -0.11
CA ILE A 198 5.20 -12.17 -1.26
C ILE A 198 6.17 -11.01 -1.31
N THR A 199 6.92 -10.91 -2.41
CA THR A 199 7.81 -9.76 -2.69
C THR A 199 7.21 -8.94 -3.82
N ILE A 200 6.88 -7.68 -3.54
CA ILE A 200 6.37 -6.75 -4.54
C ILE A 200 7.52 -5.95 -5.13
N SER A 201 7.62 -5.89 -6.44
CA SER A 201 8.68 -5.15 -7.16
C SER A 201 8.09 -4.28 -8.26
N VAL A 202 8.71 -3.13 -8.48
CA VAL A 202 8.38 -2.21 -9.58
C VAL A 202 9.69 -1.64 -10.11
N PRO A 203 10.41 -2.33 -11.01
CA PRO A 203 11.73 -1.89 -11.46
C PRO A 203 11.76 -0.44 -11.98
N ALA A 204 10.74 -0.02 -12.72
CA ALA A 204 10.57 1.36 -13.17
C ALA A 204 10.30 2.35 -12.01
N GLY A 205 9.96 1.86 -10.83
CA GLY A 205 9.66 2.66 -9.63
C GLY A 205 10.85 3.44 -9.10
N VAL A 206 12.08 2.99 -9.37
CA VAL A 206 13.30 3.72 -9.00
C VAL A 206 13.33 5.12 -9.66
N GLU A 207 13.08 5.16 -10.98
CA GLU A 207 13.05 6.42 -11.72
C GLU A 207 11.75 7.20 -11.50
N ALA A 208 10.61 6.51 -11.44
CA ALA A 208 9.31 7.14 -11.19
C ALA A 208 9.30 7.87 -9.84
N ALA A 209 9.93 7.31 -8.81
CA ALA A 209 9.98 7.93 -7.47
C ALA A 209 10.62 9.32 -7.45
N LYS A 210 11.57 9.59 -8.35
CA LYS A 210 12.21 10.91 -8.47
C LYS A 210 11.22 12.02 -8.85
N LYS A 211 10.09 11.65 -9.45
CA LYS A 211 9.01 12.57 -9.88
C LYS A 211 7.83 12.56 -8.90
N THR A 212 7.97 11.95 -7.73
CA THR A 212 6.95 11.88 -6.68
C THR A 212 7.40 12.61 -5.42
N PHE A 213 6.51 12.72 -4.44
CA PHE A 213 6.85 13.27 -3.12
C PHE A 213 7.63 12.29 -2.22
N ASN A 214 7.83 11.05 -2.64
CA ASN A 214 8.47 10.02 -1.82
C ASN A 214 9.80 10.44 -1.21
N PRO A 215 10.78 11.02 -1.96
CA PRO A 215 12.06 11.43 -1.37
C PRO A 215 11.89 12.44 -0.22
N ARG A 216 10.98 13.40 -0.35
CA ARG A 216 10.67 14.41 0.66
C ARG A 216 10.00 13.82 1.91
N LEU A 217 9.15 12.83 1.73
CA LEU A 217 8.49 12.08 2.81
C LEU A 217 9.45 11.11 3.51
N GLY A 218 10.70 10.99 3.07
CA GLY A 218 11.64 10.02 3.61
C GLY A 218 11.38 8.59 3.14
N ILE A 219 10.88 8.44 1.92
CA ILE A 219 10.74 7.14 1.24
C ILE A 219 11.82 7.06 0.17
N GLN A 220 12.82 6.21 0.36
CA GLN A 220 14.00 6.13 -0.49
C GLN A 220 14.05 4.86 -1.32
N GLY A 221 14.62 4.94 -2.53
CA GLY A 221 14.91 3.79 -3.39
C GLY A 221 13.77 3.33 -4.30
N GLY A 222 12.58 3.95 -4.21
CA GLY A 222 11.47 3.57 -5.07
C GLY A 222 10.15 4.27 -4.75
N ILE A 223 9.09 3.80 -5.41
CA ILE A 223 7.72 4.29 -5.18
C ILE A 223 7.08 3.63 -3.96
N SER A 224 5.95 4.18 -3.55
CA SER A 224 5.04 3.56 -2.57
C SER A 224 3.98 2.72 -3.28
N ILE A 225 3.59 1.61 -2.65
CA ILE A 225 2.37 0.88 -2.99
C ILE A 225 1.26 1.41 -2.10
N LEU A 226 0.30 2.10 -2.71
CA LEU A 226 -0.74 2.85 -2.02
C LEU A 226 -2.10 2.69 -2.70
N GLY A 227 -3.14 3.23 -2.07
CA GLY A 227 -4.51 3.26 -2.55
C GLY A 227 -5.49 2.74 -1.50
N THR A 228 -6.25 3.64 -0.89
CA THR A 228 -7.22 3.33 0.18
C THR A 228 -8.50 2.70 -0.35
N SER A 229 -8.93 3.13 -1.54
CA SER A 229 -10.16 2.65 -2.20
C SER A 229 -9.91 1.49 -3.20
N GLY A 230 -8.65 1.29 -3.62
CA GLY A 230 -8.27 0.39 -4.71
C GLY A 230 -8.49 0.97 -6.11
N ILE A 231 -9.22 2.09 -6.22
CA ILE A 231 -9.57 2.78 -7.46
C ILE A 231 -8.86 4.14 -7.52
N VAL A 232 -8.39 4.51 -8.69
CA VAL A 232 -7.91 5.87 -8.98
C VAL A 232 -9.06 6.67 -9.57
N GLU A 233 -9.43 7.73 -8.88
CA GLU A 233 -10.39 8.73 -9.37
C GLU A 233 -9.61 9.95 -9.83
N PRO A 234 -9.70 10.32 -11.12
CA PRO A 234 -9.02 11.51 -11.61
C PRO A 234 -9.40 12.77 -10.83
N MET A 235 -8.42 13.61 -10.55
CA MET A 235 -8.59 14.87 -9.81
C MET A 235 -9.24 14.69 -8.42
N SER A 236 -8.85 13.65 -7.68
CA SER A 236 -9.39 13.38 -6.34
C SER A 236 -8.91 14.42 -5.31
N GLU A 237 -9.83 15.16 -4.72
CA GLU A 237 -9.55 16.06 -3.61
C GLU A 237 -9.15 15.29 -2.34
N GLU A 238 -9.75 14.12 -2.13
CA GLU A 238 -9.41 13.25 -1.01
C GLU A 238 -7.95 12.77 -1.09
N ALA A 239 -7.45 12.47 -2.29
CA ALA A 239 -6.05 12.08 -2.48
C ALA A 239 -5.09 13.25 -2.16
N LEU A 240 -5.46 14.48 -2.53
CA LEU A 240 -4.70 15.68 -2.19
C LEU A 240 -4.67 15.90 -0.67
N VAL A 241 -5.83 15.84 0.00
CA VAL A 241 -5.95 15.98 1.46
C VAL A 241 -5.11 14.91 2.17
N GLU A 242 -5.12 13.66 1.70
CA GLU A 242 -4.35 12.59 2.30
C GLU A 242 -2.83 12.79 2.13
N THR A 243 -2.41 13.33 0.99
CA THR A 243 -1.00 13.71 0.77
C THR A 243 -0.55 14.78 1.76
N ILE A 244 -1.37 15.83 1.96
CA ILE A 244 -1.09 16.89 2.95
C ILE A 244 -1.05 16.31 4.36
N ARG A 245 -2.02 15.48 4.73
CA ARG A 245 -2.08 14.80 6.04
C ARG A 245 -0.84 13.97 6.31
N THR A 246 -0.40 13.17 5.33
CA THR A 246 0.80 12.33 5.43
C THR A 246 2.02 13.20 5.71
N HIS A 247 2.17 14.32 4.99
CA HIS A 247 3.27 15.24 5.20
C HIS A 247 3.25 15.87 6.61
N LEU A 248 2.09 16.34 7.05
CA LEU A 248 1.93 16.89 8.41
C LEU A 248 2.26 15.85 9.50
N ASN A 249 1.93 14.57 9.28
CA ASN A 249 2.28 13.51 10.21
C ASN A 249 3.80 13.29 10.30
N VAL A 250 4.52 13.37 9.18
CA VAL A 250 5.99 13.29 9.16
C VAL A 250 6.59 14.48 9.93
N LEU A 251 6.17 15.71 9.64
CA LEU A 251 6.65 16.91 10.33
C LEU A 251 6.37 16.86 11.83
N LYS A 252 5.19 16.39 12.23
CA LYS A 252 4.83 16.17 13.63
C LYS A 252 5.74 15.14 14.30
N ALA A 253 6.04 14.04 13.62
CA ALA A 253 6.94 13.00 14.12
C ALA A 253 8.39 13.47 14.23
N GLU A 254 8.81 14.42 13.41
CA GLU A 254 10.09 15.12 13.51
C GLU A 254 10.14 16.18 14.64
N GLY A 255 9.04 16.37 15.37
CA GLY A 255 8.96 17.31 16.49
C GLY A 255 8.70 18.75 16.07
N ARG A 256 8.29 19.02 14.84
CA ARG A 256 7.93 20.37 14.39
C ARG A 256 6.71 20.86 15.15
N LYS A 257 6.81 22.03 15.76
CA LYS A 257 5.76 22.62 16.61
C LYS A 257 4.78 23.47 15.84
N TRP A 258 5.17 23.99 14.69
CA TRP A 258 4.37 24.85 13.82
C TRP A 258 4.75 24.64 12.37
N VAL A 259 3.81 24.90 11.48
CA VAL A 259 3.92 24.78 10.03
C VAL A 259 3.23 25.97 9.40
N ILE A 260 3.80 26.53 8.35
CA ILE A 260 3.15 27.57 7.55
C ILE A 260 2.68 26.90 6.24
N ALA A 261 1.40 26.96 5.98
CA ALA A 261 0.81 26.51 4.72
C ALA A 261 0.61 27.68 3.78
N VAL A 262 1.08 27.57 2.55
CA VAL A 262 0.96 28.59 1.51
C VAL A 262 0.35 28.01 0.23
N PRO A 263 -0.42 28.80 -0.54
CA PRO A 263 -1.00 28.35 -1.78
C PRO A 263 0.04 28.36 -2.90
N GLY A 264 0.53 27.16 -3.29
CA GLY A 264 1.41 26.95 -4.44
C GLY A 264 2.75 27.69 -4.40
N ASN A 265 3.48 27.61 -5.52
CA ASN A 265 4.82 28.18 -5.64
C ASN A 265 4.86 29.71 -5.52
N MET A 266 3.79 30.41 -5.92
CA MET A 266 3.71 31.87 -5.77
C MET A 266 3.61 32.28 -4.31
N GLY A 267 2.82 31.55 -3.50
CA GLY A 267 2.73 31.78 -2.05
C GLY A 267 4.05 31.50 -1.37
N ALA A 268 4.75 30.44 -1.81
CA ALA A 268 6.08 30.08 -1.36
C ALA A 268 7.07 31.23 -1.59
N GLY A 269 7.25 31.64 -2.83
CA GLY A 269 8.19 32.71 -3.15
C GLY A 269 7.82 34.08 -2.53
N PHE A 270 6.53 34.30 -2.22
CA PHE A 270 6.13 35.46 -1.43
C PHE A 270 6.61 35.32 0.02
N LEU A 271 6.39 34.17 0.65
CA LEU A 271 6.77 33.93 2.03
C LEU A 271 8.29 34.03 2.21
N GLU A 272 9.10 33.47 1.30
CA GLU A 272 10.56 33.60 1.32
C GLU A 272 11.00 35.07 1.35
N ARG A 273 10.47 35.87 0.43
CA ARG A 273 10.79 37.32 0.38
C ARG A 273 10.34 38.01 1.66
N TYR A 274 9.12 37.72 2.12
CA TYR A 274 8.58 38.32 3.33
C TYR A 274 9.42 37.99 4.56
N LEU A 275 9.88 36.75 4.71
CA LEU A 275 10.75 36.32 5.82
C LEU A 275 12.14 36.99 5.77
N VAL A 276 12.68 37.17 4.57
CA VAL A 276 13.98 37.90 4.38
C VAL A 276 13.83 39.39 4.76
N GLU A 277 12.74 40.03 4.34
CA GLU A 277 12.50 41.47 4.58
C GLU A 277 12.08 41.78 6.03
N HIS A 278 11.31 40.84 6.65
CA HIS A 278 10.68 41.08 7.96
C HIS A 278 11.21 40.16 9.06
N GLY A 279 12.35 39.54 8.89
CA GLY A 279 13.02 38.47 9.66
C GLY A 279 12.95 38.49 11.20
N LYS A 280 12.13 39.35 11.80
CA LYS A 280 11.83 39.38 13.24
C LYS A 280 10.84 38.34 13.69
N PHE A 281 10.12 37.70 12.76
CA PHE A 281 9.09 36.68 13.10
C PHE A 281 9.68 35.36 13.57
N CYS A 282 10.93 35.04 13.20
CA CYS A 282 11.63 33.83 13.60
C CYS A 282 12.55 33.99 14.83
N THR A 283 12.93 35.21 15.22
CA THR A 283 13.93 35.42 16.26
C THR A 283 13.36 35.43 17.67
N ASP A 284 12.09 35.75 17.88
CA ASP A 284 11.51 35.80 19.23
C ASP A 284 11.03 34.42 19.74
N ALA A 285 10.93 33.42 18.86
CA ALA A 285 10.67 32.02 19.23
C ALA A 285 11.94 31.19 19.48
N HIS A 286 13.11 31.69 19.15
CA HIS A 286 14.39 30.96 19.18
C HIS A 286 15.50 31.67 19.97
N GLN A 287 15.23 32.04 21.21
CA GLN A 287 16.36 32.12 22.14
C GLN A 287 16.66 30.71 22.66
N GLY A 288 17.31 29.91 21.81
CA GLY A 288 17.77 28.58 22.27
C GLY A 288 18.06 27.48 21.25
N SER A 289 18.04 27.70 19.93
CA SER A 289 18.51 26.65 19.01
C SER A 289 19.22 27.20 17.77
N ASN A 290 20.23 26.43 17.34
CA ASN A 290 21.23 26.80 16.33
C ASN A 290 20.65 27.06 14.92
N ALA A 291 21.40 27.84 14.13
CA ALA A 291 21.15 28.31 12.76
C ALA A 291 20.88 27.22 11.69
N ALA A 292 20.81 25.94 12.07
CA ALA A 292 20.47 24.83 11.17
C ALA A 292 18.95 24.68 10.90
N ASP A 293 18.10 25.43 11.63
CA ASP A 293 16.64 25.28 11.54
C ASP A 293 15.97 26.17 10.47
N THR A 294 16.70 27.10 9.85
CA THR A 294 16.18 27.98 8.80
C THR A 294 16.03 27.28 7.45
N ASP A 295 16.91 26.33 7.13
CA ASP A 295 16.84 25.58 5.86
C ASP A 295 15.62 24.64 5.78
N ALA A 296 15.12 24.19 6.92
CA ALA A 296 14.00 23.27 6.96
C ALA A 296 12.60 23.95 6.80
N ALA A 297 12.50 25.25 7.04
CA ALA A 297 11.25 26.00 6.78
C ALA A 297 11.03 26.21 5.27
N VAL A 298 12.10 26.32 4.50
CA VAL A 298 12.07 26.50 3.03
C VAL A 298 11.72 25.21 2.30
N GLU A 299 12.08 24.03 2.85
CA GLU A 299 11.74 22.73 2.27
C GLU A 299 10.23 22.41 2.31
N ALA A 300 9.48 22.96 3.24
CA ALA A 300 8.02 22.76 3.31
C ALA A 300 7.28 23.40 2.13
N GLU A 301 7.88 24.33 1.46
CA GLU A 301 7.29 25.21 0.45
C GLU A 301 7.09 24.57 -0.92
N GLN A 302 7.96 23.65 -1.31
CA GLN A 302 7.91 23.05 -2.67
C GLN A 302 6.93 21.89 -2.80
N MET A 303 6.13 21.59 -1.78
CA MET A 303 5.25 20.40 -1.78
C MET A 303 3.83 20.62 -2.30
N ALA A 304 3.42 21.83 -2.55
CA ALA A 304 2.01 22.09 -2.87
C ALA A 304 1.62 21.87 -4.35
N TYR A 305 2.58 21.80 -5.27
CA TYR A 305 2.25 21.51 -6.68
C TYR A 305 3.39 20.73 -7.34
N GLY A 306 3.09 19.48 -7.73
CA GLY A 306 3.82 18.84 -8.81
C GLY A 306 3.72 19.73 -10.03
N GLU A 307 4.83 19.91 -10.76
CA GLU A 307 4.86 20.67 -12.00
C GLU A 307 3.75 20.17 -12.93
N LEU A 308 2.67 20.95 -13.05
CA LEU A 308 1.90 20.99 -14.26
C LEU A 308 2.85 21.59 -15.31
N SER A 309 3.58 20.73 -16.03
CA SER A 309 4.29 21.16 -17.23
C SER A 309 3.23 21.63 -18.21
N THR A 310 2.94 22.89 -18.21
CA THR A 310 2.28 23.55 -19.34
C THR A 310 3.27 23.54 -20.49
N GLY A 311 3.32 22.45 -21.23
CA GLY A 311 3.78 22.48 -22.60
C GLY A 311 2.80 23.34 -23.39
N THR A 312 3.38 24.30 -24.11
CA THR A 312 2.84 25.22 -25.10
C THR A 312 2.54 26.64 -24.61
N GLU A 313 3.55 27.48 -24.81
CA GLU A 313 3.33 28.90 -24.99
C GLU A 313 2.37 29.13 -26.20
N PRO A 314 1.36 29.97 -26.05
CA PRO A 314 0.69 30.49 -27.23
C PRO A 314 1.62 31.53 -27.88
N SER A 315 2.12 31.22 -29.08
CA SER A 315 2.75 32.19 -29.94
C SER A 315 1.78 33.34 -30.15
N LEU A 316 2.15 34.52 -29.63
CA LEU A 316 1.62 35.79 -30.10
C LEU A 316 2.12 36.00 -31.54
N LEU A 317 1.23 35.87 -32.49
CA LEU A 317 1.37 36.42 -33.82
C LEU A 317 0.26 37.45 -34.02
N GLU A 318 0.71 38.71 -34.18
CA GLU A 318 0.13 39.87 -34.86
C GLU A 318 -1.38 40.12 -34.77
#